data_a9f24f0c9189c4a69eec4e6f85b0e148
#
_entry.id   a9f24f0c9189c4a69eec4e6f85b0e148
#
_cell.length_a   1.000
_cell.length_b   1.000
_cell.length_c   1.000
_cell.angle_alpha   90.00
_cell.angle_beta   90.00
_cell.angle_gamma   90.00
#
_symmetry.space_group_name_H-M   'P 1'
#
loop_
_entity.id
_entity.type
_entity.pdbx_description
1 polymer ?
#
loop_
_entity_poly.entity_id
_entity_poly.type
_entity_poly.pdbx_seq_one_letter_code
_entity_poly.pdbx_strand_id
1 'polypeptide(L)'
;MKKNQRKFPRIDSLNLVSIQHFDENQDPDLLTVGRTLDLSEGGIRLEVNRAVPLFSKVSLMLAIHETIIKARGRVVYLAVEGDLVHMGLDFIGLGAKDRKAIRDYLAGESL
;
A
#
# COMPACT_ATOMS: atom_id res chain seq x y z
N MET A 1 4.97 24.71 7.27
CA MET A 1 4.69 24.39 7.13
C MET A 1 4.36 24.13 7.19
N LYS A 2 4.16 23.85 7.34
CA LYS A 2 3.71 23.41 7.41
C LYS A 2 3.51 22.85 7.33
N LYS A 3 3.47 22.54 7.18
CA LYS A 3 3.23 21.86 7.04
C LYS A 3 3.01 21.20 7.27
N ASN A 4 2.79 21.04 7.18
CA ASN A 4 2.74 20.28 7.42
C ASN A 4 2.85 19.96 8.14
N GLN A 5 2.42 19.77 8.28
CA GLN A 5 2.55 19.42 9.10
C GLN A 5 2.77 18.37 9.57
N ARG A 6 2.52 17.86 9.23
CA ARG A 6 2.83 16.57 9.49
C ARG A 6 4.23 16.54 9.86
N LYS A 7 4.51 16.24 10.98
CA LYS A 7 5.83 16.21 11.40
C LYS A 7 6.33 14.86 11.23
N PHE A 8 5.57 13.94 10.85
CA PHE A 8 6.08 12.66 10.71
C PHE A 8 6.40 12.47 9.31
N PRO A 9 7.49 12.07 9.09
CA PRO A 9 7.97 11.85 7.79
C PRO A 9 7.44 10.56 7.34
N ARG A 10 6.31 10.14 7.71
CA ARG A 10 5.85 8.88 7.32
C ARG A 10 6.08 8.64 5.88
N ILE A 11 6.25 9.59 5.28
CA ILE A 11 6.45 9.41 3.92
C ILE A 11 7.64 8.87 3.64
N ASP A 12 8.52 9.43 4.21
CA ASP A 12 9.75 9.01 3.97
C ASP A 12 9.71 7.71 4.25
N SER A 13 8.87 7.50 4.96
CA SER A 13 8.82 6.28 5.40
C SER A 13 9.13 5.39 4.33
N LEU A 14 9.02 5.77 3.39
CA LEU A 14 9.49 4.92 2.54
C LEU A 14 8.85 3.67 2.65
N ASN A 15 7.75 3.51 3.01
CA ASN A 15 7.11 2.27 3.09
C ASN A 15 6.97 1.76 1.68
N LEU A 16 7.96 1.06 1.26
CA LEU A 16 7.93 0.47 -0.06
C LEU A 16 6.99 -0.71 -0.03
N VAL A 17 6.23 -0.85 -1.08
CA VAL A 17 5.26 -1.92 -1.18
C VAL A 17 5.54 -2.72 -2.43
N SER A 18 5.63 -4.03 -2.27
CA SER A 18 5.77 -4.93 -3.39
C SER A 18 4.39 -5.45 -3.73
N ILE A 19 4.00 -5.38 -4.98
CA ILE A 19 2.67 -5.75 -5.43
C ILE A 19 2.77 -6.85 -6.44
N GLN A 20 2.08 -7.96 -6.20
CA GLN A 20 2.08 -9.07 -7.11
C GLN A 20 0.66 -9.33 -7.59
N HIS A 21 0.47 -9.32 -8.88
CA HIS A 21 -0.82 -9.54 -9.50
C HIS A 21 -0.81 -10.95 -10.11
N PHE A 22 -1.85 -11.69 -9.91
CA PHE A 22 -1.94 -13.04 -10.45
C PHE A 22 -2.97 -13.06 -11.57
N ASP A 23 -2.67 -13.80 -12.63
CA ASP A 23 -3.61 -13.90 -13.75
C ASP A 23 -4.63 -14.98 -13.42
N GLU A 24 -5.47 -15.31 -14.37
CA GLU A 24 -6.54 -16.25 -14.16
C GLU A 24 -6.05 -17.65 -13.82
N ASN A 25 -4.84 -17.96 -14.17
CA ASN A 25 -4.29 -19.27 -13.88
C ASN A 25 -3.52 -19.26 -12.57
N GLN A 26 -3.60 -18.18 -11.83
CA GLN A 26 -2.93 -18.04 -10.55
C GLN A 26 -1.41 -17.93 -10.69
N ASP A 27 -0.93 -17.66 -11.87
CA ASP A 27 0.50 -17.47 -12.04
C ASP A 27 0.85 -16.02 -11.71
N PRO A 28 1.98 -15.76 -11.10
CA PRO A 28 2.38 -14.39 -10.83
C PRO A 28 2.58 -13.68 -12.16
N ASP A 29 1.73 -12.71 -12.43
CA ASP A 29 1.75 -12.04 -13.71
C ASP A 29 2.54 -10.75 -13.69
N LEU A 30 2.54 -10.09 -12.59
CA LEU A 30 3.17 -8.80 -12.53
C LEU A 30 3.72 -8.55 -11.16
N LEU A 31 4.93 -8.05 -11.11
CA LEU A 31 5.48 -7.61 -9.86
C LEU A 31 5.86 -6.15 -10.05
N THR A 32 5.34 -5.29 -9.24
CA THR A 32 5.70 -3.89 -9.29
C THR A 32 5.96 -3.41 -7.87
N VAL A 33 6.68 -2.34 -7.76
CA VAL A 33 7.00 -1.76 -6.47
C VAL A 33 6.41 -0.38 -6.43
N GLY A 34 5.83 -0.03 -5.32
CA GLY A 34 5.25 1.27 -5.15
C GLY A 34 5.67 1.90 -3.85
N ARG A 35 5.28 3.13 -3.68
CA ARG A 35 5.55 3.89 -2.48
C ARG A 35 4.22 4.22 -1.83
N THR A 36 4.14 4.06 -0.53
CA THR A 36 2.91 4.35 0.19
C THR A 36 2.68 5.84 0.26
N LEU A 37 1.50 6.25 -0.14
CA LEU A 37 1.07 7.64 0.00
C LEU A 37 0.20 7.80 1.23
N ASP A 38 -0.59 6.79 1.52
CA ASP A 38 -1.52 6.89 2.64
C ASP A 38 -1.89 5.46 3.06
N LEU A 39 -2.01 5.23 4.34
CA LEU A 39 -2.27 3.91 4.88
C LEU A 39 -3.31 4.00 5.99
N SER A 40 -4.26 3.08 5.98
CA SER A 40 -5.24 2.97 7.05
C SER A 40 -5.46 1.50 7.34
N GLU A 41 -6.28 1.18 8.31
CA GLU A 41 -6.58 -0.23 8.58
C GLU A 41 -7.43 -0.84 7.48
N GLY A 42 -8.09 -0.05 6.68
CA GLY A 42 -8.97 -0.56 5.64
C GLY A 42 -8.34 -0.62 4.27
N GLY A 43 -7.25 0.05 4.05
CA GLY A 43 -6.67 0.09 2.72
C GLY A 43 -5.42 0.93 2.63
N ILE A 44 -4.93 1.08 1.41
CA ILE A 44 -3.68 1.77 1.19
C ILE A 44 -3.73 2.50 -0.15
N ARG A 45 -3.09 3.65 -0.23
CA ARG A 45 -2.92 4.35 -1.49
C ARG A 45 -1.44 4.35 -1.82
N LEU A 46 -1.14 4.03 -3.06
CA LEU A 46 0.23 3.85 -3.52
C LEU A 46 0.52 4.70 -4.73
N GLU A 47 1.78 5.02 -4.91
CA GLU A 47 2.24 5.64 -6.13
C GLU A 47 3.09 4.59 -6.82
N VAL A 48 2.74 4.23 -8.04
CA VAL A 48 3.44 3.20 -8.78
C VAL A 48 3.72 3.70 -10.19
N ASN A 49 4.68 3.11 -10.88
CA ASN A 49 4.95 3.49 -12.24
C ASN A 49 4.24 2.56 -13.22
N ARG A 50 3.56 1.55 -12.73
CA ARG A 50 2.90 0.61 -13.59
C ARG A 50 1.63 0.15 -12.91
N ALA A 51 0.50 0.45 -13.48
CA ALA A 51 -0.77 0.16 -12.85
C ALA A 51 -1.17 -1.30 -12.99
N VAL A 52 -1.92 -1.76 -12.02
CA VAL A 52 -2.58 -3.06 -12.08
C VAL A 52 -4.03 -2.72 -12.42
N PRO A 53 -4.70 -3.53 -13.22
CA PRO A 53 -6.07 -3.19 -13.64
C PRO A 53 -7.03 -2.99 -12.48
N LEU A 54 -7.96 -2.09 -12.68
CA LEU A 54 -8.97 -1.78 -11.68
C LEU A 54 -9.74 -3.06 -11.32
N PHE A 55 -10.04 -3.19 -10.06
CA PHE A 55 -10.75 -4.32 -9.48
C PHE A 55 -9.97 -5.64 -9.43
N SER A 56 -8.72 -5.63 -9.81
CA SER A 56 -7.87 -6.80 -9.67
C SER A 56 -7.57 -7.06 -8.21
N LYS A 57 -7.35 -8.31 -7.89
CA LYS A 57 -6.90 -8.69 -6.56
C LYS A 57 -5.40 -8.88 -6.62
N VAL A 58 -4.71 -8.41 -5.64
CA VAL A 58 -3.24 -8.48 -5.60
C VAL A 58 -2.76 -8.89 -4.22
N SER A 59 -1.55 -9.40 -4.16
CA SER A 59 -0.88 -9.64 -2.90
C SER A 59 0.09 -8.50 -2.67
N LEU A 60 0.13 -8.01 -1.45
CA LEU A 60 0.99 -6.90 -1.09
C LEU A 60 1.96 -7.30 0.00
N MET A 61 3.18 -6.81 -0.09
CA MET A 61 4.12 -6.91 1.01
C MET A 61 4.52 -5.50 1.32
N LEU A 62 4.24 -5.07 2.53
CA LEU A 62 4.45 -3.70 2.95
C LEU A 62 5.46 -3.70 4.10
N ALA A 63 6.54 -2.96 3.93
CA ALA A 63 7.52 -2.86 5.00
C ALA A 63 7.21 -1.64 5.85
N ILE A 64 6.98 -1.86 7.12
CA ILE A 64 6.73 -0.78 8.05
C ILE A 64 7.76 -0.95 9.14
N HIS A 65 8.69 -0.02 9.22
CA HIS A 65 9.82 -0.13 10.13
C HIS A 65 10.52 -1.46 9.86
N GLU A 66 10.61 -2.32 10.82
CA GLU A 66 11.27 -3.60 10.64
C GLU A 66 10.28 -4.74 10.48
N THR A 67 9.02 -4.41 10.28
CA THR A 67 7.99 -5.43 10.18
C THR A 67 7.49 -5.52 8.75
N ILE A 68 7.35 -6.75 8.27
CA ILE A 68 6.79 -6.98 6.95
C ILE A 68 5.35 -7.41 7.14
N ILE A 69 4.45 -6.66 6.53
CA ILE A 69 3.04 -6.97 6.60
C ILE A 69 2.61 -7.54 5.27
N LYS A 70 1.87 -8.62 5.30
CA LYS A 70 1.35 -9.23 4.09
C LYS A 70 -0.14 -9.02 4.08
N ALA A 71 -0.66 -8.60 2.96
CA ALA A 71 -2.08 -8.34 2.82
C ALA A 71 -2.54 -8.71 1.43
N ARG A 72 -3.83 -8.89 1.28
CA ARG A 72 -4.44 -9.04 -0.03
C ARG A 72 -5.32 -7.83 -0.21
N GLY A 73 -5.29 -7.29 -1.40
CA GLY A 73 -6.04 -6.09 -1.68
C GLY A 73 -6.76 -6.16 -3.00
N ARG A 74 -7.71 -5.28 -3.17
CA ARG A 74 -8.40 -5.13 -4.44
C ARG A 74 -8.22 -3.69 -4.87
N VAL A 75 -7.84 -3.49 -6.13
CA VAL A 75 -7.64 -2.15 -6.67
C VAL A 75 -9.01 -1.52 -6.89
N VAL A 76 -9.28 -0.41 -6.23
CA VAL A 76 -10.57 0.26 -6.34
C VAL A 76 -10.47 1.65 -6.91
N TYR A 77 -9.27 2.12 -7.18
CA TYR A 77 -9.10 3.48 -7.65
C TYR A 77 -7.78 3.61 -8.42
N LEU A 78 -7.81 4.32 -9.53
CA LEU A 78 -6.62 4.62 -10.30
C LEU A 78 -6.69 6.05 -10.79
N ALA A 79 -5.59 6.75 -10.73
CA ALA A 79 -5.49 8.09 -11.27
C ALA A 79 -4.09 8.30 -11.83
N VAL A 80 -3.99 8.90 -12.98
CA VAL A 80 -2.70 9.16 -13.60
C VAL A 80 -2.18 10.50 -13.11
N GLU A 81 -0.92 10.50 -12.67
CA GLU A 81 -0.28 11.70 -12.18
C GLU A 81 1.06 11.82 -12.89
N GLY A 82 1.07 12.44 -14.07
CA GLY A 82 2.29 12.54 -14.85
C GLY A 82 2.70 11.17 -15.35
N ASP A 83 3.89 10.74 -15.02
CA ASP A 83 4.39 9.44 -15.43
C ASP A 83 4.08 8.38 -14.40
N LEU A 84 3.40 8.75 -13.33
CA LEU A 84 3.11 7.82 -12.26
C LEU A 84 1.62 7.60 -12.13
N VAL A 85 1.24 6.56 -11.44
CA VAL A 85 -0.15 6.25 -11.22
C VAL A 85 -0.38 6.17 -9.71
N HIS A 86 -1.44 6.79 -9.26
CA HIS A 86 -1.87 6.64 -7.88
C HIS A 86 -2.94 5.55 -7.87
N MET A 87 -2.76 4.59 -7.00
CA MET A 87 -3.60 3.43 -6.95
C MET A 87 -4.14 3.27 -5.54
N GLY A 88 -5.44 3.14 -5.41
CA GLY A 88 -6.05 2.90 -4.10
C GLY A 88 -6.52 1.46 -4.03
N LEU A 89 -6.24 0.82 -2.90
CA LEU A 89 -6.63 -0.56 -2.70
C LEU A 89 -7.33 -0.71 -1.38
N ASP A 90 -8.38 -1.54 -1.37
CA ASP A 90 -9.03 -1.92 -0.13
C ASP A 90 -8.39 -3.24 0.29
N PHE A 91 -8.15 -3.43 1.57
CA PHE A 91 -7.65 -4.70 2.04
C PHE A 91 -8.83 -5.67 2.06
N ILE A 92 -8.64 -6.84 1.45
CA ILE A 92 -9.65 -7.87 1.45
C ILE A 92 -9.17 -9.11 2.20
N GLY A 93 -7.92 -9.12 2.64
CA GLY A 93 -7.38 -10.18 3.45
C GLY A 93 -6.24 -9.63 4.27
N LEU A 94 -6.44 -9.51 5.56
CA LEU A 94 -5.44 -8.95 6.45
C LEU A 94 -5.58 -9.67 7.78
N GLY A 95 -4.56 -10.40 8.15
CA GLY A 95 -4.61 -11.15 9.39
C GLY A 95 -4.65 -10.22 10.60
N ALA A 96 -5.09 -10.74 11.72
CA ALA A 96 -5.20 -9.95 12.93
C ALA A 96 -3.87 -9.36 13.37
N LYS A 97 -2.81 -10.13 13.22
CA LYS A 97 -1.49 -9.67 13.62
C LYS A 97 -1.05 -8.52 12.73
N ASP A 98 -1.29 -8.62 11.44
CA ASP A 98 -0.89 -7.58 10.51
C ASP A 98 -1.75 -6.34 10.69
N ARG A 99 -3.04 -6.52 10.99
CA ARG A 99 -3.92 -5.39 11.23
C ARG A 99 -3.46 -4.63 12.48
N LYS A 100 -3.04 -5.37 13.49
CA LYS A 100 -2.56 -4.75 14.70
C LYS A 100 -1.29 -3.97 14.42
N ALA A 101 -0.41 -4.53 13.59
CA ALA A 101 0.83 -3.85 13.25
C ALA A 101 0.56 -2.52 12.54
N ILE A 102 -0.42 -2.50 11.66
CA ILE A 102 -0.80 -1.26 10.98
C ILE A 102 -1.36 -0.28 12.00
N ARG A 103 -2.24 -0.76 12.87
CA ARG A 103 -2.85 0.10 13.87
C ARG A 103 -1.79 0.73 14.78
N ASP A 104 -0.83 -0.08 15.21
CA ASP A 104 0.22 0.40 16.11
C ASP A 104 1.10 1.43 15.40
N TYR A 105 1.39 1.20 14.13
CA TYR A 105 2.18 2.12 13.35
C TYR A 105 1.46 3.46 13.22
N LEU A 106 0.18 3.43 12.90
CA LEU A 106 -0.59 4.65 12.73
C LEU A 106 -0.71 5.40 14.05
N ALA A 107 -0.83 4.68 15.15
CA ALA A 107 -0.90 5.30 16.45
C ALA A 107 0.44 5.96 16.80
N GLY A 108 1.52 5.30 16.44
CA GLY A 108 2.85 5.86 16.69
C GLY A 108 3.08 7.13 15.91
N GLU A 109 2.54 7.21 14.70
CA GLU A 109 2.69 8.41 13.92
C GLU A 109 1.92 9.55 14.53
N SER A 110 0.93 9.28 15.33
CA SER A 110 0.11 10.32 15.91
C SER A 110 0.80 10.99 17.08
N LEU A 111 1.85 10.42 17.56
CA LEU A 111 2.56 10.98 18.70
C LEU A 111 3.58 12.08 18.29
#